data_e91a977d4fd1b32076b3a934b2132540
#
_entry.id   e91a977d4fd1b32076b3a934b2132540
#
_cell.length_a   1.000
_cell.length_b   1.000
_cell.length_c   1.000
_cell.angle_alpha   90.00
_cell.angle_beta   90.00
_cell.angle_gamma   90.00
#
_symmetry.space_group_name_H-M   'P 1'
#
loop_
_entity.id
_entity.type
_entity.pdbx_description
1 polymer ?
#
loop_
_entity_poly.entity_id
_entity_poly.type
_entity_poly.pdbx_seq_one_letter_code
_entity_poly.pdbx_strand_id
1 'polypeptide(L)'
;MKLNMKKKCKNIGSMSCRDILFCISLLVIIVSCITLLYSIIYLVISILNEQNNEEKNENNIDNIEKIEENSEYNELINDYLDGNRKINIAFVYSSLYANGIARFIQNAANYFVATGKYNVYIITEKSYKLDYKVDERIHKIVESNKTLLKNMTKDLNIDFFILQNTSIKSTINFFKSLGKFVIGMFHGLYVSAMFHGKIAPYKNWINFDGLDAYIFIGYDDYFFYKKLGFKNEIFIPNFYTFDPNLSKESELKTNNIVMLGRAADGIKGIIYAIKSMSLIVKEVPDARLILLSSSSNIEHLKNYSRSLNVFDNINFNYYTENISKVFWNSSVLMYTSLSEAFPLAMIEGKAHGLPVVAFDVSCSPPYQTGVINVDMLDCEALANETVKLLKDYDYRRKMGKEAKLSLEQFNNAETEKLWEKLFISLLKGKKYYRELQKEVEEKYYDEDKARQRFEKRFRDLNRLYKNFTCYTLNDFTNFNYVRNIQPCPNNNTENKTL
;
A
#
# COMPACT_ATOMS: atom_id res chain seq x y z
N MET A 1 -24.46 21.75 54.48
CA MET A 1 -23.01 21.67 54.61
C MET A 1 -22.41 22.89 55.38
N LYS A 2 -22.96 24.09 55.30
CA LYS A 2 -22.48 25.29 56.06
C LYS A 2 -22.72 25.27 57.58
N LEU A 3 -23.66 24.51 58.12
CA LEU A 3 -23.98 24.48 59.57
C LEU A 3 -23.06 23.51 60.37
N ASN A 4 -22.43 22.54 59.78
CA ASN A 4 -21.57 21.57 60.50
C ASN A 4 -20.09 22.03 60.61
N MET A 5 -19.65 23.00 59.86
CA MET A 5 -18.29 23.51 59.97
C MET A 5 -18.06 24.47 61.15
N LYS A 6 -19.11 25.21 61.63
CA LYS A 6 -19.00 26.12 62.82
C LYS A 6 -18.78 25.38 64.15
N LYS A 7 -19.13 24.08 64.25
CA LYS A 7 -18.92 23.29 65.50
C LYS A 7 -17.52 22.68 65.62
N LYS A 8 -16.76 22.54 64.53
CA LYS A 8 -15.41 21.92 64.57
C LYS A 8 -14.28 22.94 64.78
N CYS A 9 -14.54 24.24 64.62
CA CYS A 9 -13.52 25.30 64.83
C CYS A 9 -13.30 25.70 66.29
N LYS A 10 -14.00 25.15 67.25
CA LYS A 10 -13.91 25.53 68.66
C LYS A 10 -12.76 24.86 69.45
N ASN A 11 -11.99 23.94 68.86
CA ASN A 11 -10.97 23.18 69.56
C ASN A 11 -9.54 23.36 69.01
N ILE A 12 -9.27 24.31 68.13
CA ILE A 12 -7.88 24.61 67.69
C ILE A 12 -7.63 26.06 68.17
N GLY A 13 -6.78 26.17 69.20
CA GLY A 13 -6.56 27.43 69.91
C GLY A 13 -6.05 28.56 69.01
N SER A 14 -6.63 29.74 69.18
CA SER A 14 -6.23 31.09 68.67
C SER A 14 -6.10 31.37 67.16
N MET A 15 -6.33 30.45 66.26
CA MET A 15 -6.31 30.74 64.81
C MET A 15 -7.70 31.13 64.30
N SER A 16 -7.78 32.24 63.51
CA SER A 16 -9.02 32.66 62.88
C SER A 16 -9.41 31.75 61.73
N CYS A 17 -10.73 31.66 61.38
CA CYS A 17 -11.14 30.89 60.21
C CYS A 17 -10.46 31.32 58.91
N ARG A 18 -9.98 32.56 58.81
CA ARG A 18 -9.19 33.09 57.71
C ARG A 18 -7.81 32.46 57.62
N ASP A 19 -7.15 32.27 58.77
CA ASP A 19 -5.83 31.67 58.84
C ASP A 19 -5.86 30.18 58.53
N ILE A 20 -6.91 29.47 58.88
CA ILE A 20 -7.12 28.08 58.52
C ILE A 20 -7.36 27.92 57.01
N LEU A 21 -8.17 28.80 56.41
CA LEU A 21 -8.39 28.81 54.96
C LEU A 21 -7.10 29.14 54.17
N PHE A 22 -6.30 30.08 54.71
CA PHE A 22 -4.98 30.40 54.14
C PHE A 22 -4.03 29.21 54.20
N CYS A 23 -3.95 28.50 55.31
CA CYS A 23 -3.12 27.31 55.49
C CYS A 23 -3.57 26.17 54.53
N ILE A 24 -4.89 25.97 54.35
CA ILE A 24 -5.42 24.97 53.41
C ILE A 24 -5.06 25.36 51.97
N SER A 25 -5.19 26.64 51.61
CA SER A 25 -4.83 27.11 50.26
C SER A 25 -3.32 26.93 49.98
N LEU A 26 -2.50 27.26 50.96
CA LEU A 26 -1.03 27.07 50.88
C LEU A 26 -0.68 25.57 50.75
N LEU A 27 -1.33 24.69 51.49
CA LEU A 27 -1.15 23.23 51.41
C LEU A 27 -1.54 22.70 50.03
N VAL A 28 -2.63 23.15 49.44
CA VAL A 28 -3.05 22.77 48.07
C VAL A 28 -2.06 23.26 47.04
N ILE A 29 -1.49 24.46 47.17
CA ILE A 29 -0.44 24.95 46.28
C ILE A 29 0.82 24.11 46.41
N ILE A 30 1.25 23.80 47.63
CA ILE A 30 2.43 22.96 47.86
C ILE A 30 2.25 21.56 47.26
N VAL A 31 1.11 20.92 47.47
CA VAL A 31 0.80 19.61 46.89
C VAL A 31 0.79 19.67 45.36
N SER A 32 0.20 20.72 44.77
CA SER A 32 0.20 20.91 43.32
C SER A 32 1.61 21.15 42.76
N CYS A 33 2.47 21.88 43.46
CA CYS A 33 3.88 22.07 43.09
C CYS A 33 4.69 20.76 43.20
N ILE A 34 4.43 19.96 44.20
CA ILE A 34 5.09 18.65 44.39
C ILE A 34 4.68 17.71 43.28
N THR A 35 3.38 17.64 42.91
CA THR A 35 2.89 16.79 41.83
C THR A 35 3.45 17.22 40.48
N LEU A 36 3.56 18.52 40.23
CA LEU A 36 4.19 19.05 39.01
C LEU A 36 5.69 18.70 38.95
N LEU A 37 6.40 18.82 40.06
CA LEU A 37 7.84 18.47 40.17
C LEU A 37 8.03 16.96 39.89
N TYR A 38 7.19 16.11 40.46
CA TYR A 38 7.20 14.67 40.19
C TYR A 38 6.96 14.35 38.72
N SER A 39 6.01 15.02 38.07
CA SER A 39 5.71 14.86 36.65
C SER A 39 6.91 15.28 35.76
N ILE A 40 7.59 16.39 36.12
CA ILE A 40 8.79 16.85 35.41
C ILE A 40 9.95 15.85 35.60
N ILE A 41 10.18 15.39 36.81
CA ILE A 41 11.24 14.40 37.11
C ILE A 41 10.98 13.09 36.35
N TYR A 42 9.73 12.63 36.32
CA TYR A 42 9.33 11.44 35.56
C TYR A 42 9.58 11.61 34.06
N LEU A 43 9.23 12.78 33.50
CA LEU A 43 9.48 13.11 32.10
C LEU A 43 10.98 13.13 31.78
N VAL A 44 11.80 13.75 32.66
CA VAL A 44 13.25 13.82 32.48
C VAL A 44 13.87 12.41 32.57
N ILE A 45 13.43 11.58 33.50
CA ILE A 45 13.88 10.19 33.61
C ILE A 45 13.48 9.38 32.38
N SER A 46 12.28 9.59 31.85
CA SER A 46 11.81 8.95 30.61
C SER A 46 12.69 9.33 29.43
N ILE A 47 12.99 10.62 29.25
CA ILE A 47 13.86 11.13 28.18
C ILE A 47 15.29 10.58 28.33
N LEU A 48 15.84 10.56 29.53
CA LEU A 48 17.19 10.01 29.80
C LEU A 48 17.24 8.50 29.56
N ASN A 49 16.18 7.77 29.87
CA ASN A 49 16.08 6.35 29.59
C ASN A 49 15.93 6.05 28.08
N GLU A 50 15.23 6.92 27.33
CA GLU A 50 15.18 6.82 25.86
C GLU A 50 16.57 7.09 25.26
N GLN A 51 17.26 8.15 25.66
CA GLN A 51 18.63 8.45 25.21
C GLN A 51 19.64 7.34 25.56
N ASN A 52 19.60 6.83 26.80
CA ASN A 52 20.44 5.70 27.20
C ASN A 52 20.11 4.39 26.48
N ASN A 53 18.86 4.19 26.06
CA ASN A 53 18.48 3.04 25.25
C ASN A 53 18.88 3.22 23.77
N GLU A 54 18.90 4.45 23.27
CA GLU A 54 19.43 4.77 21.93
C GLU A 54 20.96 4.61 21.93
N GLU A 55 21.71 5.16 22.89
CA GLU A 55 23.17 4.96 23.04
C GLU A 55 23.54 3.49 23.27
N LYS A 56 22.80 2.75 24.11
CA LYS A 56 23.02 1.30 24.27
C LYS A 56 22.69 0.50 23.03
N ASN A 57 21.69 0.92 22.26
CA ASN A 57 21.38 0.31 20.97
C ASN A 57 22.44 0.67 19.91
N GLU A 58 22.94 1.89 19.85
CA GLU A 58 24.06 2.27 18.99
C GLU A 58 25.35 1.56 19.37
N ASN A 59 25.73 1.52 20.66
CA ASN A 59 26.91 0.81 21.12
C ASN A 59 26.80 -0.73 21.01
N ASN A 60 25.61 -1.32 21.12
CA ASN A 60 25.39 -2.72 20.78
C ASN A 60 25.38 -2.95 19.25
N ILE A 61 25.01 -1.96 18.46
CA ILE A 61 25.08 -2.01 17.01
C ILE A 61 26.54 -2.00 16.56
N ASP A 62 27.39 -1.12 17.11
CA ASP A 62 28.82 -1.04 16.79
C ASP A 62 29.58 -2.30 17.25
N ASN A 63 29.16 -2.97 18.32
CA ASN A 63 29.72 -4.25 18.74
C ASN A 63 29.19 -5.45 17.95
N ILE A 64 28.01 -5.33 17.32
CA ILE A 64 27.45 -6.31 16.37
C ILE A 64 28.05 -6.09 14.96
N GLU A 65 28.54 -4.88 14.63
CA GLU A 65 29.21 -4.56 13.36
C GLU A 65 30.57 -5.25 13.17
N LYS A 66 31.13 -5.89 14.21
CA LYS A 66 32.28 -6.81 14.10
C LYS A 66 31.89 -8.26 13.80
N ILE A 67 30.62 -8.55 13.52
CA ILE A 67 30.18 -9.87 13.08
C ILE A 67 30.42 -9.97 11.56
N GLU A 68 31.59 -10.53 11.24
CA GLU A 68 31.88 -11.43 10.13
C GLU A 68 31.15 -11.12 8.82
N GLU A 69 31.92 -10.66 7.84
CA GLU A 69 31.67 -10.99 6.43
C GLU A 69 31.43 -12.50 6.37
N ASN A 70 30.21 -12.90 6.16
CA ASN A 70 29.80 -14.29 6.26
C ASN A 70 30.40 -15.01 5.03
N SER A 71 31.51 -15.70 5.19
CA SER A 71 32.29 -16.32 4.12
C SER A 71 31.43 -17.23 3.21
N GLU A 72 30.42 -17.87 3.78
CA GLU A 72 29.47 -18.72 3.06
C GLU A 72 28.68 -17.97 1.99
N TYR A 73 28.27 -16.72 2.26
CA TYR A 73 27.53 -15.92 1.27
C TYR A 73 28.44 -15.18 0.29
N ASN A 74 29.71 -14.95 0.60
CA ASN A 74 30.65 -14.34 -0.33
C ASN A 74 30.92 -15.23 -1.54
N GLU A 75 31.05 -16.53 -1.36
CA GLU A 75 31.18 -17.49 -2.46
C GLU A 75 29.92 -17.48 -3.34
N LEU A 76 28.75 -17.53 -2.71
CA LEU A 76 27.45 -17.49 -3.45
C LEU A 76 27.30 -16.19 -4.24
N ILE A 77 27.70 -15.04 -3.68
CA ILE A 77 27.64 -13.74 -4.34
C ILE A 77 28.61 -13.72 -5.53
N ASN A 78 29.85 -14.19 -5.34
CA ASN A 78 30.85 -14.22 -6.40
C ASN A 78 30.41 -15.15 -7.53
N ASP A 79 29.92 -16.35 -7.23
CA ASP A 79 29.40 -17.30 -8.22
C ASP A 79 28.23 -16.68 -9.01
N TYR A 80 27.36 -15.91 -8.35
CA TYR A 80 26.27 -15.22 -9.02
C TYR A 80 26.80 -14.09 -9.93
N LEU A 81 27.71 -13.26 -9.43
CA LEU A 81 28.28 -12.14 -10.20
C LEU A 81 29.09 -12.62 -11.39
N ASP A 82 29.78 -13.75 -11.27
CA ASP A 82 30.55 -14.39 -12.32
C ASP A 82 29.66 -15.20 -13.29
N GLY A 83 28.37 -15.30 -13.04
CA GLY A 83 27.40 -16.03 -13.87
C GLY A 83 27.49 -17.58 -13.72
N ASN A 84 28.22 -18.07 -12.72
CA ASN A 84 28.37 -19.51 -12.45
C ASN A 84 27.15 -20.09 -11.73
N ARG A 85 26.37 -19.26 -11.05
CA ARG A 85 25.17 -19.65 -10.31
C ARG A 85 24.02 -18.66 -10.54
N LYS A 86 22.78 -19.18 -10.50
CA LYS A 86 21.56 -18.36 -10.46
C LYS A 86 21.07 -18.22 -9.02
N ILE A 87 20.40 -17.09 -8.73
CA ILE A 87 19.67 -16.95 -7.47
C ILE A 87 18.34 -17.69 -7.57
N ASN A 88 18.02 -18.50 -6.56
CA ASN A 88 16.78 -19.28 -6.49
C ASN A 88 15.74 -18.51 -5.67
N ILE A 89 14.67 -18.03 -6.30
CA ILE A 89 13.61 -17.23 -5.67
C ILE A 89 12.27 -17.96 -5.73
N ALA A 90 11.50 -17.89 -4.64
CA ALA A 90 10.18 -18.50 -4.57
C ALA A 90 9.11 -17.45 -4.17
N PHE A 91 8.17 -17.18 -5.05
CA PHE A 91 6.96 -16.41 -4.72
C PHE A 91 5.95 -17.31 -3.99
N VAL A 92 5.47 -16.84 -2.85
CA VAL A 92 4.51 -17.58 -2.01
C VAL A 92 3.20 -16.83 -1.92
N TYR A 93 2.10 -17.44 -2.33
CA TYR A 93 0.77 -16.90 -2.27
C TYR A 93 -0.31 -17.96 -2.18
N SER A 94 -1.56 -17.61 -1.90
CA SER A 94 -2.66 -18.56 -1.79
C SER A 94 -3.02 -19.24 -3.12
N SER A 95 -3.01 -18.51 -4.24
CA SER A 95 -3.27 -19.01 -5.58
C SER A 95 -2.92 -17.96 -6.65
N LEU A 96 -2.81 -18.38 -7.91
CA LEU A 96 -2.67 -17.47 -9.05
C LEU A 96 -4.01 -17.06 -9.66
N TYR A 97 -5.12 -17.27 -8.96
CA TYR A 97 -6.44 -16.85 -9.44
C TYR A 97 -6.49 -15.35 -9.70
N ALA A 98 -7.15 -14.94 -10.79
CA ALA A 98 -7.17 -13.60 -11.36
C ALA A 98 -7.45 -12.47 -10.35
N ASN A 99 -6.40 -11.88 -9.80
CA ASN A 99 -6.41 -10.70 -8.94
C ASN A 99 -5.09 -9.90 -9.10
N GLY A 100 -5.00 -8.71 -8.51
CA GLY A 100 -3.84 -7.82 -8.65
C GLY A 100 -2.52 -8.42 -8.13
N ILE A 101 -2.55 -9.20 -7.04
CA ILE A 101 -1.35 -9.84 -6.46
C ILE A 101 -0.88 -10.96 -7.37
N ALA A 102 -1.80 -11.83 -7.80
CA ALA A 102 -1.47 -12.91 -8.74
C ALA A 102 -0.94 -12.36 -10.07
N ARG A 103 -1.47 -11.20 -10.54
CA ARG A 103 -0.94 -10.50 -11.72
C ARG A 103 0.47 -9.98 -11.49
N PHE A 104 0.76 -9.43 -10.31
CA PHE A 104 2.13 -9.05 -9.96
C PHE A 104 3.07 -10.25 -9.98
N ILE A 105 2.68 -11.38 -9.34
CA ILE A 105 3.51 -12.60 -9.32
C ILE A 105 3.79 -13.08 -10.75
N GLN A 106 2.77 -13.12 -11.60
CA GLN A 106 2.92 -13.48 -13.02
C GLN A 106 3.95 -12.58 -13.71
N ASN A 107 3.80 -11.26 -13.58
CA ASN A 107 4.69 -10.29 -14.24
C ASN A 107 6.13 -10.43 -13.74
N ALA A 108 6.33 -10.45 -12.43
CA ALA A 108 7.64 -10.55 -11.79
C ALA A 108 8.33 -11.89 -12.14
N ALA A 109 7.62 -13.00 -11.97
CA ALA A 109 8.18 -14.33 -12.23
C ALA A 109 8.57 -14.52 -13.70
N ASN A 110 7.71 -14.08 -14.64
CA ASN A 110 8.02 -14.13 -16.07
C ASN A 110 9.22 -13.24 -16.42
N TYR A 111 9.31 -12.05 -15.83
CA TYR A 111 10.43 -11.16 -16.07
C TYR A 111 11.74 -11.73 -15.52
N PHE A 112 11.76 -12.18 -14.28
CA PHE A 112 12.95 -12.78 -13.67
C PHE A 112 13.46 -14.00 -14.45
N VAL A 113 12.58 -14.91 -14.86
CA VAL A 113 13.01 -16.09 -15.63
C VAL A 113 13.55 -15.70 -17.01
N ALA A 114 13.02 -14.63 -17.62
CA ALA A 114 13.45 -14.13 -18.92
C ALA A 114 14.87 -13.53 -18.88
N THR A 115 15.32 -12.96 -17.75
CA THR A 115 16.68 -12.43 -17.59
C THR A 115 17.74 -13.52 -17.63
N GLY A 116 17.36 -14.77 -17.34
CA GLY A 116 18.31 -15.89 -17.23
C GLY A 116 19.13 -15.93 -15.95
N LYS A 117 19.05 -14.90 -15.09
CA LYS A 117 19.82 -14.77 -13.83
C LYS A 117 19.20 -15.55 -12.64
N TYR A 118 17.94 -15.95 -12.74
CA TYR A 118 17.17 -16.53 -11.63
C TYR A 118 16.58 -17.88 -11.99
N ASN A 119 16.51 -18.79 -11.01
CA ASN A 119 15.58 -19.91 -11.01
C ASN A 119 14.35 -19.50 -10.22
N VAL A 120 13.17 -19.58 -10.85
CA VAL A 120 11.94 -19.03 -10.29
C VAL A 120 10.98 -20.15 -9.92
N TYR A 121 10.51 -20.11 -8.68
CA TYR A 121 9.52 -21.01 -8.12
C TYR A 121 8.27 -20.22 -7.75
N ILE A 122 7.10 -20.83 -7.89
CA ILE A 122 5.83 -20.29 -7.39
C ILE A 122 5.20 -21.37 -6.50
N ILE A 123 5.01 -21.02 -5.23
CA ILE A 123 4.41 -21.89 -4.22
C ILE A 123 3.01 -21.36 -3.93
N THR A 124 1.97 -22.18 -4.15
CA THR A 124 0.58 -21.84 -3.87
C THR A 124 -0.10 -22.92 -3.03
N GLU A 125 -1.10 -22.52 -2.23
CA GLU A 125 -1.92 -23.46 -1.47
C GLU A 125 -2.92 -24.20 -2.37
N LYS A 126 -3.40 -23.53 -3.42
CA LYS A 126 -4.47 -24.00 -4.32
C LYS A 126 -4.20 -23.59 -5.76
N SER A 127 -4.73 -24.37 -6.69
CA SER A 127 -4.74 -24.03 -8.12
C SER A 127 -6.17 -24.05 -8.65
N TYR A 128 -6.46 -23.15 -9.59
CA TYR A 128 -7.77 -22.99 -10.22
C TYR A 128 -7.65 -22.96 -11.74
N LYS A 129 -8.74 -23.30 -12.44
CA LYS A 129 -8.79 -23.28 -13.92
C LYS A 129 -8.50 -21.89 -14.50
N LEU A 130 -8.80 -20.84 -13.75
CA LEU A 130 -8.59 -19.42 -14.14
C LEU A 130 -7.34 -18.81 -13.52
N ASP A 131 -6.37 -19.61 -13.07
CA ASP A 131 -5.08 -19.13 -12.66
C ASP A 131 -4.34 -18.50 -13.84
N TYR A 132 -3.60 -17.42 -13.57
CA TYR A 132 -2.71 -16.84 -14.58
C TYR A 132 -1.70 -17.85 -15.07
N LYS A 133 -1.52 -17.90 -16.39
CA LYS A 133 -0.46 -18.70 -17.03
C LYS A 133 0.88 -17.99 -16.84
N VAL A 134 1.89 -18.74 -16.51
CA VAL A 134 3.27 -18.29 -16.38
C VAL A 134 4.17 -19.05 -17.34
N ASP A 135 5.36 -18.53 -17.59
CA ASP A 135 6.38 -19.14 -18.42
C ASP A 135 6.64 -20.59 -17.97
N GLU A 136 6.80 -21.51 -18.91
CA GLU A 136 6.97 -22.95 -18.64
C GLU A 136 8.25 -23.30 -17.88
N ARG A 137 9.25 -22.40 -17.91
CA ARG A 137 10.49 -22.53 -17.14
C ARG A 137 10.30 -22.28 -15.65
N ILE A 138 9.14 -21.77 -15.21
CA ILE A 138 8.82 -21.50 -13.81
C ILE A 138 8.30 -22.78 -13.15
N HIS A 139 8.93 -23.16 -12.04
CA HIS A 139 8.53 -24.33 -11.27
C HIS A 139 7.35 -24.00 -10.35
N LYS A 140 6.19 -24.63 -10.58
CA LYS A 140 5.00 -24.46 -9.73
C LYS A 140 4.89 -25.58 -8.72
N ILE A 141 4.70 -25.22 -7.45
CA ILE A 141 4.43 -26.12 -6.33
C ILE A 141 3.07 -25.76 -5.76
N VAL A 142 2.14 -26.72 -5.75
CA VAL A 142 0.81 -26.53 -5.17
C VAL A 142 0.70 -27.44 -3.95
N GLU A 143 0.86 -26.85 -2.77
CA GLU A 143 0.85 -27.61 -1.52
C GLU A 143 0.47 -26.69 -0.33
N SER A 144 -0.51 -27.13 0.45
CA SER A 144 -0.97 -26.43 1.66
C SER A 144 -0.42 -27.02 2.96
N ASN A 145 0.02 -28.29 2.92
CA ASN A 145 0.58 -28.97 4.08
C ASN A 145 2.05 -28.57 4.27
N LYS A 146 2.34 -27.91 5.40
CA LYS A 146 3.68 -27.40 5.71
C LYS A 146 4.76 -28.49 5.79
N THR A 147 4.42 -29.69 6.26
CA THR A 147 5.38 -30.80 6.36
C THR A 147 5.76 -31.31 4.96
N LEU A 148 4.78 -31.50 4.08
CA LEU A 148 5.02 -31.90 2.69
C LEU A 148 5.77 -30.79 1.95
N LEU A 149 5.37 -29.53 2.11
CA LEU A 149 6.05 -28.39 1.51
C LEU A 149 7.51 -28.31 1.94
N LYS A 150 7.83 -28.54 3.22
CA LYS A 150 9.20 -28.60 3.72
C LYS A 150 10.02 -29.68 3.00
N ASN A 151 9.44 -30.86 2.81
CA ASN A 151 10.12 -31.95 2.11
C ASN A 151 10.33 -31.63 0.63
N MET A 152 9.31 -31.08 -0.05
CA MET A 152 9.39 -30.70 -1.46
C MET A 152 10.41 -29.58 -1.72
N THR A 153 10.60 -28.66 -0.77
CA THR A 153 11.53 -27.52 -0.94
C THR A 153 12.94 -27.78 -0.46
N LYS A 154 13.19 -28.93 0.22
CA LYS A 154 14.47 -29.25 0.84
C LYS A 154 15.63 -29.26 -0.17
N ASP A 155 15.42 -29.84 -1.33
CA ASP A 155 16.46 -30.05 -2.35
C ASP A 155 16.50 -28.92 -3.40
N LEU A 156 15.59 -27.93 -3.32
CA LEU A 156 15.49 -26.85 -4.30
C LEU A 156 16.49 -25.72 -4.05
N ASN A 157 17.18 -25.70 -2.91
CA ASN A 157 18.15 -24.66 -2.53
C ASN A 157 17.62 -23.24 -2.74
N ILE A 158 16.36 -22.97 -2.34
CA ILE A 158 15.75 -21.65 -2.48
C ILE A 158 16.51 -20.67 -1.59
N ASP A 159 16.97 -19.56 -2.16
CA ASP A 159 17.72 -18.53 -1.45
C ASP A 159 16.77 -17.52 -0.79
N PHE A 160 15.68 -17.15 -1.48
CA PHE A 160 14.72 -16.16 -1.02
C PHE A 160 13.27 -16.63 -1.15
N PHE A 161 12.50 -16.57 -0.07
CA PHE A 161 11.05 -16.69 -0.09
C PHE A 161 10.40 -15.31 -0.09
N ILE A 162 9.54 -15.01 -1.05
CA ILE A 162 8.85 -13.74 -1.24
C ILE A 162 7.38 -13.93 -0.91
N LEU A 163 6.99 -13.54 0.30
CA LEU A 163 5.64 -13.76 0.84
C LEU A 163 4.73 -12.58 0.50
N GLN A 164 3.55 -12.90 -0.06
CA GLN A 164 2.59 -11.87 -0.48
C GLN A 164 1.56 -11.60 0.61
N ASN A 165 1.39 -10.33 1.01
CA ASN A 165 0.39 -9.87 1.99
C ASN A 165 0.33 -10.73 3.27
N THR A 166 1.43 -11.30 3.72
CA THR A 166 1.42 -12.11 4.93
C THR A 166 1.78 -11.27 6.15
N SER A 167 0.91 -11.33 7.14
CA SER A 167 1.13 -10.81 8.49
C SER A 167 1.07 -11.95 9.53
N ILE A 168 1.05 -13.19 9.08
CA ILE A 168 0.86 -14.36 9.93
C ILE A 168 2.22 -14.85 10.42
N LYS A 169 2.54 -14.56 11.69
CA LYS A 169 3.80 -14.95 12.33
C LYS A 169 4.16 -16.43 12.15
N SER A 170 3.17 -17.33 12.24
CA SER A 170 3.42 -18.77 12.05
C SER A 170 3.85 -19.11 10.62
N THR A 171 3.42 -18.36 9.61
CA THR A 171 3.86 -18.54 8.22
C THR A 171 5.27 -18.00 8.04
N ILE A 172 5.57 -16.80 8.55
CA ILE A 172 6.92 -16.23 8.54
C ILE A 172 7.90 -17.16 9.23
N ASN A 173 7.59 -17.61 10.46
CA ASN A 173 8.43 -18.53 11.22
C ASN A 173 8.65 -19.86 10.49
N PHE A 174 7.62 -20.36 9.79
CA PHE A 174 7.78 -21.57 8.99
C PHE A 174 8.84 -21.39 7.89
N PHE A 175 8.76 -20.34 7.08
CA PHE A 175 9.74 -20.11 6.02
C PHE A 175 11.12 -19.75 6.59
N LYS A 176 11.21 -19.02 7.69
CA LYS A 176 12.48 -18.79 8.42
C LYS A 176 13.11 -20.09 8.92
N SER A 177 12.29 -21.06 9.36
CA SER A 177 12.81 -22.37 9.81
C SER A 177 13.45 -23.22 8.69
N LEU A 178 13.29 -22.80 7.43
CA LEU A 178 13.97 -23.42 6.30
C LEU A 178 15.40 -22.87 6.11
N GLY A 179 15.86 -21.96 6.98
CA GLY A 179 17.23 -21.41 6.98
C GLY A 179 17.52 -20.44 5.84
N LYS A 180 16.47 -19.79 5.30
CA LYS A 180 16.56 -18.94 4.11
C LYS A 180 16.06 -17.52 4.40
N PHE A 181 16.37 -16.58 3.50
CA PHE A 181 15.87 -15.22 3.58
C PHE A 181 14.36 -15.17 3.29
N VAL A 182 13.66 -14.41 4.08
CA VAL A 182 12.20 -14.23 3.95
C VAL A 182 11.86 -12.76 3.76
N ILE A 183 11.37 -12.42 2.58
CA ILE A 183 10.97 -11.08 2.18
C ILE A 183 9.43 -11.02 2.20
N GLY A 184 8.86 -10.01 2.84
CA GLY A 184 7.44 -9.71 2.78
C GLY A 184 7.14 -8.67 1.72
N MET A 185 5.97 -8.76 1.07
CA MET A 185 5.45 -7.69 0.19
C MET A 185 4.09 -7.21 0.67
N PHE A 186 3.90 -5.91 0.64
CA PHE A 186 2.65 -5.28 0.98
C PHE A 186 1.96 -4.70 -0.26
N HIS A 187 0.83 -5.30 -0.65
CA HIS A 187 0.02 -4.89 -1.80
C HIS A 187 -1.22 -4.08 -1.42
N GLY A 188 -1.41 -3.80 -0.15
CA GLY A 188 -2.49 -2.98 0.37
C GLY A 188 -2.11 -1.52 0.48
N LEU A 189 -3.06 -0.71 0.95
CA LEU A 189 -2.81 0.64 1.40
C LEU A 189 -2.93 0.71 2.93
N TYR A 190 -2.09 1.54 3.56
CA TYR A 190 -2.22 1.89 4.98
C TYR A 190 -3.65 2.35 5.32
N VAL A 191 -4.26 3.03 4.36
CA VAL A 191 -5.65 3.48 4.41
C VAL A 191 -6.64 2.32 4.62
N SER A 192 -6.43 1.17 3.99
CA SER A 192 -7.29 -0.01 4.22
C SER A 192 -7.25 -0.49 5.66
N ALA A 193 -6.09 -0.39 6.31
CA ALA A 193 -5.94 -0.71 7.74
C ALA A 193 -6.73 0.28 8.61
N MET A 194 -6.79 1.55 8.20
CA MET A 194 -7.56 2.59 8.89
C MET A 194 -9.07 2.36 8.78
N PHE A 195 -9.58 1.97 7.59
CA PHE A 195 -11.02 1.79 7.35
C PHE A 195 -11.65 0.62 8.06
N HIS A 196 -10.94 -0.46 8.21
CA HIS A 196 -11.52 -1.66 8.81
C HIS A 196 -11.57 -1.62 10.34
N GLY A 197 -11.36 -0.44 10.96
CA GLY A 197 -11.30 -0.32 12.42
C GLY A 197 -10.19 -1.18 13.05
N LYS A 198 -9.35 -1.75 12.21
CA LYS A 198 -8.25 -2.63 12.55
C LYS A 198 -6.94 -1.86 12.67
N ILE A 199 -6.99 -0.60 13.09
CA ILE A 199 -5.78 0.10 13.56
C ILE A 199 -5.29 -0.48 14.90
N ALA A 200 -5.99 -1.45 15.44
CA ALA A 200 -5.35 -2.38 16.38
C ALA A 200 -4.32 -3.36 15.74
N PRO A 201 -3.82 -3.13 14.53
CA PRO A 201 -2.78 -3.92 13.93
C PRO A 201 -1.41 -3.64 14.51
N TYR A 202 -1.23 -2.68 15.39
CA TYR A 202 0.02 -2.55 16.15
C TYR A 202 0.45 -3.88 16.77
N LYS A 203 -0.51 -4.63 17.33
CA LYS A 203 -0.23 -5.98 17.85
C LYS A 203 0.12 -6.99 16.74
N ASN A 204 -0.35 -6.76 15.51
CA ASN A 204 -0.04 -7.64 14.38
C ASN A 204 1.26 -7.24 13.66
N TRP A 205 1.75 -6.00 13.82
CA TRP A 205 2.98 -5.52 13.17
C TRP A 205 4.26 -6.04 13.84
N ILE A 206 4.19 -6.38 15.12
CA ILE A 206 5.25 -7.16 15.80
C ILE A 206 5.54 -8.47 15.05
N ASN A 207 4.62 -8.93 14.20
CA ASN A 207 4.80 -10.13 13.40
C ASN A 207 5.76 -9.95 12.21
N PHE A 208 6.08 -8.71 11.82
CA PHE A 208 7.03 -8.43 10.74
C PHE A 208 8.50 -8.47 11.19
N ASP A 209 8.76 -8.56 12.48
CA ASP A 209 10.12 -8.63 13.04
C ASP A 209 10.91 -9.86 12.55
N GLY A 210 10.24 -10.87 12.02
CA GLY A 210 10.87 -12.06 11.45
C GLY A 210 11.27 -11.94 9.98
N LEU A 211 10.90 -10.86 9.28
CA LEU A 211 11.23 -10.64 7.87
C LEU A 211 12.61 -10.00 7.73
N ASP A 212 13.38 -10.44 6.73
CA ASP A 212 14.68 -9.85 6.41
C ASP A 212 14.52 -8.52 5.66
N ALA A 213 13.47 -8.39 4.84
CA ALA A 213 13.04 -7.15 4.20
C ALA A 213 11.52 -7.10 4.08
N TYR A 214 10.96 -5.91 4.01
CA TYR A 214 9.54 -5.68 3.78
C TYR A 214 9.35 -4.66 2.66
N ILE A 215 8.83 -5.11 1.52
CA ILE A 215 8.68 -4.30 0.32
C ILE A 215 7.31 -3.62 0.30
N PHE A 216 7.34 -2.31 0.15
CA PHE A 216 6.18 -1.47 -0.15
C PHE A 216 6.21 -1.08 -1.62
N ILE A 217 5.08 -1.22 -2.30
CA ILE A 217 4.93 -0.90 -3.72
C ILE A 217 4.42 0.52 -3.96
N GLY A 218 3.96 1.21 -2.90
CA GLY A 218 3.51 2.59 -2.91
C GLY A 218 4.37 3.47 -2.00
N TYR A 219 4.65 4.70 -2.44
CA TYR A 219 5.44 5.65 -1.62
C TYR A 219 4.75 6.03 -0.33
N ASP A 220 3.43 6.23 -0.38
CA ASP A 220 2.68 6.69 0.79
C ASP A 220 2.62 5.62 1.86
N ASP A 221 2.58 4.34 1.45
CA ASP A 221 2.67 3.22 2.38
C ASP A 221 4.06 3.12 3.00
N TYR A 222 5.10 3.20 2.16
CA TYR A 222 6.48 3.22 2.62
C TYR A 222 6.71 4.34 3.64
N PHE A 223 6.28 5.58 3.33
CA PHE A 223 6.35 6.71 4.24
C PHE A 223 5.63 6.45 5.57
N PHE A 224 4.38 6.00 5.49
CA PHE A 224 3.55 5.74 6.66
C PHE A 224 4.20 4.71 7.59
N TYR A 225 4.61 3.57 7.06
CA TYR A 225 5.19 2.50 7.88
C TYR A 225 6.58 2.85 8.42
N LYS A 226 7.39 3.58 7.65
CA LYS A 226 8.67 4.11 8.14
C LYS A 226 8.49 5.03 9.34
N LYS A 227 7.55 5.99 9.26
CA LYS A 227 7.23 6.89 10.39
C LYS A 227 6.68 6.14 11.61
N LEU A 228 6.12 4.96 11.42
CA LEU A 228 5.74 4.08 12.53
C LEU A 228 6.91 3.32 13.16
N GLY A 229 8.12 3.50 12.66
CA GLY A 229 9.33 2.91 13.20
C GLY A 229 9.65 1.51 12.70
N PHE A 230 9.15 1.14 11.51
CA PHE A 230 9.64 -0.04 10.80
C PHE A 230 11.11 0.17 10.46
N LYS A 231 11.89 -0.91 10.47
CA LYS A 231 13.35 -0.85 10.23
C LYS A 231 13.79 -1.62 8.99
N ASN A 232 12.98 -2.56 8.51
CA ASN A 232 13.30 -3.43 7.39
C ASN A 232 12.45 -3.12 6.15
N GLU A 233 11.91 -1.89 6.08
CA GLU A 233 11.10 -1.42 4.95
C GLU A 233 11.98 -0.98 3.80
N ILE A 234 11.51 -1.24 2.57
CA ILE A 234 12.10 -0.73 1.34
C ILE A 234 11.01 -0.50 0.31
N PHE A 235 11.15 0.54 -0.51
CA PHE A 235 10.27 0.78 -1.65
C PHE A 235 10.85 0.10 -2.90
N ILE A 236 10.04 -0.76 -3.54
CA ILE A 236 10.33 -1.31 -4.87
C ILE A 236 9.02 -1.30 -5.67
N PRO A 237 8.96 -0.66 -6.85
CA PRO A 237 7.75 -0.62 -7.66
C PRO A 237 7.41 -2.01 -8.23
N ASN A 238 6.15 -2.18 -8.64
CA ASN A 238 5.71 -3.42 -9.30
C ASN A 238 6.25 -3.52 -10.73
N PHE A 239 6.40 -4.75 -11.21
CA PHE A 239 6.64 -5.03 -12.61
C PHE A 239 5.39 -4.72 -13.47
N TYR A 240 5.62 -4.18 -14.64
CA TYR A 240 4.57 -3.88 -15.62
C TYR A 240 4.20 -5.14 -16.42
N THR A 241 2.92 -5.24 -16.77
CA THR A 241 2.43 -6.32 -17.63
C THR A 241 2.90 -6.16 -19.07
N PHE A 242 2.96 -4.92 -19.56
CA PHE A 242 3.30 -4.60 -20.93
C PHE A 242 4.50 -3.68 -20.98
N ASP A 243 5.44 -3.96 -21.87
CA ASP A 243 6.49 -3.02 -22.21
C ASP A 243 5.86 -1.84 -23.00
N PRO A 244 5.96 -0.60 -22.51
CA PRO A 244 5.43 0.56 -23.23
C PRO A 244 5.99 0.70 -24.64
N ASN A 245 7.26 0.32 -24.86
CA ASN A 245 7.92 0.47 -26.15
C ASN A 245 7.47 -0.58 -27.17
N LEU A 246 7.00 -1.75 -26.70
CA LEU A 246 6.55 -2.86 -27.56
C LEU A 246 5.02 -2.91 -27.70
N SER A 247 4.29 -2.15 -26.89
CA SER A 247 2.81 -2.17 -26.90
C SER A 247 2.27 -1.39 -28.09
N LYS A 248 1.39 -2.04 -28.86
CA LYS A 248 0.62 -1.37 -29.92
C LYS A 248 -0.31 -0.31 -29.31
N GLU A 249 -0.25 0.90 -29.84
CA GLU A 249 -1.10 2.01 -29.38
C GLU A 249 -2.52 1.94 -29.94
N SER A 250 -3.47 2.53 -29.20
CA SER A 250 -4.80 2.82 -29.72
C SER A 250 -4.73 3.97 -30.74
N GLU A 251 -5.57 3.90 -31.76
CA GLU A 251 -5.74 5.01 -32.71
C GLU A 251 -6.54 6.18 -32.14
N LEU A 252 -7.17 5.98 -30.98
CA LEU A 252 -7.98 6.97 -30.25
C LEU A 252 -9.12 7.57 -31.10
N LYS A 253 -9.69 6.81 -32.06
CA LYS A 253 -10.70 7.30 -33.01
C LYS A 253 -12.15 6.94 -32.63
N THR A 254 -12.34 6.24 -31.53
CA THR A 254 -13.67 5.84 -31.04
C THR A 254 -14.15 6.73 -29.92
N ASN A 255 -15.43 6.69 -29.59
CA ASN A 255 -15.99 7.26 -28.36
C ASN A 255 -16.11 6.21 -27.25
N ASN A 256 -15.26 5.18 -27.29
CA ASN A 256 -15.18 4.15 -26.26
C ASN A 256 -14.31 4.58 -25.10
N ILE A 257 -14.89 4.51 -23.92
CA ILE A 257 -14.23 4.72 -22.62
C ILE A 257 -14.06 3.34 -22.01
N VAL A 258 -12.87 2.99 -21.57
CA VAL A 258 -12.65 1.69 -20.89
C VAL A 258 -12.45 1.89 -19.39
N MET A 259 -13.01 0.98 -18.62
CA MET A 259 -12.81 0.87 -17.18
C MET A 259 -12.61 -0.59 -16.76
N LEU A 260 -11.62 -0.83 -15.92
CA LEU A 260 -11.37 -2.15 -15.35
C LEU A 260 -11.57 -2.11 -13.84
N GLY A 261 -12.32 -3.08 -13.31
CA GLY A 261 -12.49 -3.14 -11.87
C GLY A 261 -13.35 -4.32 -11.39
N ARG A 262 -13.09 -4.77 -10.18
CA ARG A 262 -13.95 -5.74 -9.50
C ARG A 262 -15.22 -5.03 -9.02
N ALA A 263 -16.38 -5.55 -9.38
CA ALA A 263 -17.67 -4.96 -8.98
C ALA A 263 -18.04 -5.24 -7.51
N ALA A 264 -17.38 -6.23 -6.89
CA ALA A 264 -17.82 -6.78 -5.61
C ALA A 264 -17.40 -5.96 -4.37
N ASP A 265 -16.36 -5.12 -4.48
CA ASP A 265 -15.71 -4.52 -3.30
C ASP A 265 -15.95 -3.01 -3.12
N GLY A 266 -16.68 -2.37 -4.04
CA GLY A 266 -16.92 -0.92 -3.99
C GLY A 266 -15.67 -0.04 -4.18
N ILE A 267 -14.48 -0.57 -3.92
CA ILE A 267 -13.21 0.17 -3.95
C ILE A 267 -12.91 0.71 -5.35
N LYS A 268 -13.30 0.00 -6.40
CA LYS A 268 -13.11 0.42 -7.79
C LYS A 268 -14.05 1.54 -8.23
N GLY A 269 -15.05 1.88 -7.41
CA GLY A 269 -15.92 3.03 -7.63
C GLY A 269 -16.73 3.01 -8.92
N ILE A 270 -17.13 1.82 -9.41
CA ILE A 270 -17.85 1.66 -10.69
C ILE A 270 -19.13 2.49 -10.74
N ILE A 271 -19.81 2.65 -9.60
CA ILE A 271 -21.01 3.48 -9.51
C ILE A 271 -20.75 4.94 -9.92
N TYR A 272 -19.54 5.46 -9.64
CA TYR A 272 -19.19 6.83 -10.02
C TYR A 272 -18.90 6.95 -11.52
N ALA A 273 -18.31 5.93 -12.14
CA ALA A 273 -18.17 5.87 -13.59
C ALA A 273 -19.54 5.85 -14.29
N ILE A 274 -20.47 5.04 -13.78
CA ILE A 274 -21.85 4.99 -14.29
C ILE A 274 -22.54 6.35 -14.12
N LYS A 275 -22.37 7.01 -12.97
CA LYS A 275 -22.90 8.35 -12.74
C LYS A 275 -22.29 9.37 -13.70
N SER A 276 -20.99 9.34 -13.93
CA SER A 276 -20.33 10.23 -14.90
C SER A 276 -20.80 9.97 -16.33
N MET A 277 -21.08 8.71 -16.69
CA MET A 277 -21.66 8.40 -18.00
C MET A 277 -22.99 9.11 -18.24
N SER A 278 -23.84 9.29 -17.23
CA SER A 278 -25.11 10.02 -17.37
C SER A 278 -24.94 11.51 -17.69
N LEU A 279 -23.75 12.06 -17.44
CA LEU A 279 -23.39 13.41 -17.84
C LEU A 279 -22.71 13.41 -19.22
N ILE A 280 -21.82 12.46 -19.47
CA ILE A 280 -21.07 12.33 -20.73
C ILE A 280 -21.99 12.14 -21.92
N VAL A 281 -23.02 11.28 -21.83
CA VAL A 281 -23.92 10.98 -22.93
C VAL A 281 -24.81 12.17 -23.35
N LYS A 282 -24.99 13.16 -22.50
CA LYS A 282 -25.65 14.42 -22.83
C LYS A 282 -24.88 15.22 -23.86
N GLU A 283 -23.55 15.15 -23.79
CA GLU A 283 -22.62 15.90 -24.61
C GLU A 283 -22.05 15.08 -25.79
N VAL A 284 -21.97 13.75 -25.62
CA VAL A 284 -21.47 12.77 -26.58
C VAL A 284 -22.41 11.55 -26.54
N PRO A 285 -23.58 11.58 -27.25
CA PRO A 285 -24.62 10.55 -27.13
C PRO A 285 -24.20 9.13 -27.54
N ASP A 286 -23.19 9.02 -28.40
CA ASP A 286 -22.64 7.74 -28.87
C ASP A 286 -21.47 7.24 -28.02
N ALA A 287 -21.12 7.93 -26.93
CA ALA A 287 -20.10 7.46 -25.98
C ALA A 287 -20.51 6.11 -25.37
N ARG A 288 -19.54 5.20 -25.27
CA ARG A 288 -19.72 3.85 -24.71
C ARG A 288 -18.72 3.60 -23.58
N LEU A 289 -19.22 3.15 -22.42
CA LEU A 289 -18.36 2.63 -21.35
C LEU A 289 -18.18 1.13 -21.51
N ILE A 290 -16.97 0.68 -21.77
CA ILE A 290 -16.59 -0.72 -21.78
C ILE A 290 -16.12 -1.07 -20.36
N LEU A 291 -17.00 -1.69 -19.58
CA LEU A 291 -16.72 -2.11 -18.21
C LEU A 291 -16.27 -3.57 -18.19
N LEU A 292 -15.02 -3.80 -17.81
CA LEU A 292 -14.48 -5.14 -17.59
C LEU A 292 -14.45 -5.46 -16.10
N SER A 293 -15.25 -6.44 -15.70
CA SER A 293 -15.32 -6.87 -14.30
C SER A 293 -15.14 -8.36 -14.14
N SER A 294 -14.33 -8.78 -13.17
CA SER A 294 -14.17 -10.20 -12.81
C SER A 294 -15.28 -10.74 -11.90
N SER A 295 -16.23 -9.90 -11.48
CA SER A 295 -17.36 -10.31 -10.65
C SER A 295 -18.59 -10.62 -11.48
N SER A 296 -19.25 -11.73 -11.15
CA SER A 296 -20.53 -12.13 -11.75
C SER A 296 -21.74 -11.35 -11.18
N ASN A 297 -21.61 -10.80 -9.97
CA ASN A 297 -22.71 -10.07 -9.32
C ASN A 297 -22.66 -8.58 -9.67
N ILE A 298 -23.16 -8.24 -10.88
CA ILE A 298 -23.22 -6.87 -11.41
C ILE A 298 -24.63 -6.34 -11.59
N GLU A 299 -25.66 -7.08 -11.14
CA GLU A 299 -27.05 -6.70 -11.40
C GLU A 299 -27.43 -5.36 -10.73
N HIS A 300 -26.90 -5.09 -9.57
CA HIS A 300 -27.08 -3.79 -8.91
C HIS A 300 -26.52 -2.62 -9.75
N LEU A 301 -25.39 -2.80 -10.45
CA LEU A 301 -24.79 -1.81 -11.34
C LEU A 301 -25.65 -1.60 -12.59
N LYS A 302 -26.21 -2.68 -13.17
CA LYS A 302 -27.15 -2.62 -14.29
C LYS A 302 -28.42 -1.88 -13.90
N ASN A 303 -28.98 -2.17 -12.71
CA ASN A 303 -30.17 -1.48 -12.22
C ASN A 303 -29.88 0.01 -11.98
N TYR A 304 -28.72 0.34 -11.43
CA TYR A 304 -28.28 1.73 -11.27
C TYR A 304 -28.13 2.45 -12.63
N SER A 305 -27.55 1.80 -13.63
CA SER A 305 -27.43 2.39 -14.97
C SER A 305 -28.78 2.60 -15.65
N ARG A 306 -29.77 1.69 -15.45
CA ARG A 306 -31.15 1.87 -15.93
C ARG A 306 -31.82 3.08 -15.27
N SER A 307 -31.63 3.25 -13.93
CA SER A 307 -32.21 4.40 -13.20
C SER A 307 -31.65 5.75 -13.67
N LEU A 308 -30.46 5.76 -14.28
CA LEU A 308 -29.81 6.94 -14.85
C LEU A 308 -30.01 7.06 -16.39
N ASN A 309 -30.76 6.18 -17.02
CA ASN A 309 -31.00 6.12 -18.46
C ASN A 309 -29.74 5.99 -19.33
N VAL A 310 -28.71 5.25 -18.83
CA VAL A 310 -27.42 5.04 -19.53
C VAL A 310 -27.09 3.56 -19.73
N PHE A 311 -28.04 2.67 -19.48
CA PHE A 311 -27.80 1.23 -19.58
C PHE A 311 -27.30 0.83 -20.98
N ASP A 312 -27.92 1.38 -22.05
CA ASP A 312 -27.56 1.08 -23.44
C ASP A 312 -26.20 1.68 -23.87
N ASN A 313 -25.62 2.58 -23.06
CA ASN A 313 -24.32 3.16 -23.28
C ASN A 313 -23.21 2.40 -22.53
N ILE A 314 -23.53 1.32 -21.80
CA ILE A 314 -22.58 0.57 -21.01
C ILE A 314 -22.51 -0.88 -21.45
N ASN A 315 -21.35 -1.31 -21.91
CA ASN A 315 -21.04 -2.70 -22.21
C ASN A 315 -20.51 -3.38 -20.96
N PHE A 316 -21.36 -4.15 -20.29
CA PHE A 316 -20.98 -4.95 -19.11
C PHE A 316 -20.31 -6.25 -19.59
N ASN A 317 -18.98 -6.28 -19.59
CA ASN A 317 -18.22 -7.43 -20.05
C ASN A 317 -17.59 -8.16 -18.86
N TYR A 318 -17.53 -9.46 -18.98
CA TYR A 318 -16.73 -10.28 -18.08
C TYR A 318 -15.24 -10.18 -18.46
N TYR A 319 -14.38 -10.69 -17.60
CA TYR A 319 -12.95 -10.77 -17.82
C TYR A 319 -12.60 -11.31 -19.22
N THR A 320 -11.57 -10.72 -19.83
CA THR A 320 -11.00 -11.19 -21.10
C THR A 320 -9.52 -11.49 -20.96
N GLU A 321 -9.05 -12.55 -21.60
CA GLU A 321 -7.61 -12.86 -21.67
C GLU A 321 -6.86 -11.86 -22.57
N ASN A 322 -7.54 -11.26 -23.56
CA ASN A 322 -6.93 -10.29 -24.48
C ASN A 322 -7.35 -8.86 -24.17
N ILE A 323 -6.85 -8.34 -23.06
CA ILE A 323 -7.12 -6.97 -22.62
C ILE A 323 -6.58 -5.91 -23.62
N SER A 324 -5.45 -6.18 -24.27
CA SER A 324 -4.86 -5.29 -25.26
C SER A 324 -5.83 -4.94 -26.38
N LYS A 325 -6.62 -5.92 -26.85
CA LYS A 325 -7.63 -5.69 -27.89
C LYS A 325 -8.71 -4.70 -27.43
N VAL A 326 -9.05 -4.68 -26.15
CA VAL A 326 -9.99 -3.72 -25.59
C VAL A 326 -9.37 -2.33 -25.56
N PHE A 327 -8.13 -2.22 -25.12
CA PHE A 327 -7.41 -0.94 -25.11
C PHE A 327 -7.27 -0.36 -26.52
N TRP A 328 -6.92 -1.17 -27.54
CA TRP A 328 -6.81 -0.70 -28.92
C TRP A 328 -8.12 -0.11 -29.48
N ASN A 329 -9.26 -0.59 -29.03
CA ASN A 329 -10.58 -0.12 -29.44
C ASN A 329 -11.15 0.97 -28.52
N SER A 330 -10.38 1.48 -27.59
CA SER A 330 -10.79 2.52 -26.64
C SER A 330 -10.01 3.82 -26.88
N SER A 331 -10.60 4.92 -26.47
CA SER A 331 -10.00 6.26 -26.62
C SER A 331 -9.68 6.95 -25.31
N VAL A 332 -10.28 6.52 -24.20
CA VAL A 332 -10.07 7.06 -22.87
C VAL A 332 -10.10 5.92 -21.86
N LEU A 333 -9.17 5.95 -20.89
CA LEU A 333 -9.24 5.12 -19.70
C LEU A 333 -9.84 5.96 -18.56
N MET A 334 -11.01 5.55 -18.07
CA MET A 334 -11.61 6.13 -16.87
C MET A 334 -11.24 5.32 -15.63
N TYR A 335 -10.83 5.99 -14.56
CA TYR A 335 -10.32 5.33 -13.36
C TYR A 335 -10.91 5.94 -12.09
N THR A 336 -11.96 5.32 -11.57
CA THR A 336 -12.74 5.83 -10.42
C THR A 336 -12.43 5.14 -9.11
N SER A 337 -11.29 4.44 -9.01
CA SER A 337 -10.88 3.78 -7.77
C SER A 337 -10.78 4.76 -6.61
N LEU A 338 -11.25 4.33 -5.45
CA LEU A 338 -11.20 5.11 -4.21
C LEU A 338 -9.91 4.84 -3.42
N SER A 339 -9.19 3.78 -3.77
CA SER A 339 -7.98 3.36 -3.07
C SER A 339 -7.12 2.48 -3.99
N GLU A 340 -5.85 2.85 -4.15
CA GLU A 340 -4.87 2.13 -4.98
C GLU A 340 -3.47 2.19 -4.35
N ALA A 341 -2.81 1.05 -4.24
CA ALA A 341 -1.39 0.99 -3.89
C ALA A 341 -0.51 1.14 -5.14
N PHE A 342 -0.81 0.36 -6.19
CA PHE A 342 -0.12 0.43 -7.48
C PHE A 342 -1.09 0.03 -8.60
N PRO A 343 -1.50 0.98 -9.47
CA PRO A 343 -2.62 0.80 -10.40
C PRO A 343 -2.21 0.07 -11.68
N LEU A 344 -2.02 -1.25 -11.64
CA LEU A 344 -1.61 -2.05 -12.82
C LEU A 344 -2.52 -1.82 -14.04
N ALA A 345 -3.83 -1.78 -13.85
CA ALA A 345 -4.77 -1.55 -14.96
C ALA A 345 -4.61 -0.16 -15.61
N MET A 346 -4.22 0.86 -14.82
CA MET A 346 -3.90 2.18 -15.36
C MET A 346 -2.61 2.14 -16.18
N ILE A 347 -1.59 1.46 -15.68
CA ILE A 347 -0.31 1.28 -16.38
C ILE A 347 -0.52 0.53 -17.69
N GLU A 348 -1.34 -0.51 -17.69
CA GLU A 348 -1.71 -1.27 -18.88
C GLU A 348 -2.37 -0.38 -19.95
N GLY A 349 -3.31 0.47 -19.55
CA GLY A 349 -3.94 1.43 -20.47
C GLY A 349 -2.97 2.48 -21.01
N LYS A 350 -2.13 3.06 -20.13
CA LYS A 350 -1.09 4.01 -20.53
C LYS A 350 -0.09 3.42 -21.52
N ALA A 351 0.34 2.16 -21.34
CA ALA A 351 1.23 1.46 -22.26
C ALA A 351 0.66 1.39 -23.69
N HIS A 352 -0.67 1.37 -23.81
CA HIS A 352 -1.39 1.41 -25.10
C HIS A 352 -1.71 2.84 -25.59
N GLY A 353 -1.15 3.86 -24.94
CA GLY A 353 -1.34 5.25 -25.34
C GLY A 353 -2.71 5.84 -24.99
N LEU A 354 -3.45 5.26 -24.07
CA LEU A 354 -4.72 5.81 -23.63
C LEU A 354 -4.52 7.00 -22.69
N PRO A 355 -5.12 8.16 -22.94
CA PRO A 355 -5.25 9.20 -21.94
C PRO A 355 -6.07 8.70 -20.77
N VAL A 356 -5.72 9.11 -19.57
CA VAL A 356 -6.35 8.65 -18.32
C VAL A 356 -7.04 9.82 -17.64
N VAL A 357 -8.31 9.65 -17.28
CA VAL A 357 -9.04 10.53 -16.36
C VAL A 357 -9.34 9.74 -15.10
N ALA A 358 -8.92 10.25 -13.96
CA ALA A 358 -8.97 9.50 -12.71
C ALA A 358 -9.36 10.36 -11.51
N PHE A 359 -9.99 9.74 -10.51
CA PHE A 359 -10.03 10.33 -9.17
C PHE A 359 -8.62 10.42 -8.60
N ASP A 360 -8.26 11.54 -8.00
CA ASP A 360 -6.96 11.71 -7.35
C ASP A 360 -6.91 10.94 -6.03
N VAL A 361 -6.36 9.74 -6.10
CA VAL A 361 -6.09 8.90 -4.92
C VAL A 361 -4.62 8.91 -4.50
N SER A 362 -3.80 9.67 -5.17
CA SER A 362 -2.41 10.08 -4.82
C SER A 362 -1.56 9.03 -4.14
N CYS A 363 -1.35 7.86 -4.73
CA CYS A 363 -0.68 6.78 -3.99
C CYS A 363 0.63 6.29 -4.60
N SER A 364 0.77 6.36 -5.90
CA SER A 364 1.95 5.80 -6.57
C SER A 364 2.41 6.69 -7.73
N PRO A 365 3.69 6.62 -8.11
CA PRO A 365 4.24 7.44 -9.19
C PRO A 365 3.46 7.34 -10.51
N PRO A 366 3.01 6.16 -10.99
CA PRO A 366 2.20 6.09 -12.19
C PRO A 366 0.90 6.88 -12.15
N TYR A 367 0.41 7.22 -10.96
CA TYR A 367 -0.79 8.03 -10.77
C TYR A 367 -0.53 9.52 -10.87
N GLN A 368 0.70 9.96 -10.69
CA GLN A 368 1.05 11.38 -10.56
C GLN A 368 1.37 12.04 -11.90
N THR A 369 1.75 11.28 -12.91
CA THR A 369 2.19 11.78 -14.21
C THR A 369 1.38 11.18 -15.35
N GLY A 370 1.06 11.99 -16.37
CA GLY A 370 0.30 11.54 -17.54
C GLY A 370 -1.12 11.10 -17.20
N VAL A 371 -1.75 11.70 -16.17
CA VAL A 371 -3.12 11.46 -15.72
C VAL A 371 -3.81 12.79 -15.52
N ILE A 372 -5.04 12.91 -15.98
CA ILE A 372 -5.93 14.01 -15.64
C ILE A 372 -6.63 13.65 -14.34
N ASN A 373 -6.12 14.18 -13.23
CA ASN A 373 -6.66 13.94 -11.90
C ASN A 373 -7.77 14.92 -11.59
N VAL A 374 -8.91 14.41 -11.12
CA VAL A 374 -10.02 15.19 -10.57
C VAL A 374 -10.23 14.83 -9.10
N ASP A 375 -10.85 15.71 -8.35
CA ASP A 375 -11.12 15.45 -6.93
C ASP A 375 -11.96 14.17 -6.77
N MET A 376 -11.66 13.43 -5.69
CA MET A 376 -12.36 12.19 -5.39
C MET A 376 -13.86 12.43 -5.27
N LEU A 377 -14.67 11.58 -5.92
CA LEU A 377 -16.12 11.62 -6.01
C LEU A 377 -16.71 12.76 -6.87
N ASP A 378 -15.88 13.61 -7.45
CA ASP A 378 -16.35 14.64 -8.38
C ASP A 378 -16.65 14.02 -9.76
N CYS A 379 -17.86 13.45 -9.87
CA CYS A 379 -18.32 12.84 -11.11
C CYS A 379 -18.55 13.87 -12.24
N GLU A 380 -18.79 15.12 -11.90
CA GLU A 380 -18.98 16.20 -12.86
C GLU A 380 -17.66 16.60 -13.50
N ALA A 381 -16.62 16.85 -12.70
CA ALA A 381 -15.28 17.11 -13.22
C ALA A 381 -14.75 15.91 -14.04
N LEU A 382 -14.98 14.66 -13.56
CA LEU A 382 -14.61 13.45 -14.28
C LEU A 382 -15.31 13.37 -15.67
N ALA A 383 -16.60 13.69 -15.72
CA ALA A 383 -17.36 13.73 -16.96
C ALA A 383 -16.86 14.83 -17.90
N ASN A 384 -16.66 16.05 -17.40
CA ASN A 384 -16.21 17.19 -18.19
C ASN A 384 -14.85 16.95 -18.85
N GLU A 385 -13.87 16.44 -18.10
CA GLU A 385 -12.55 16.12 -18.66
C GLU A 385 -12.62 14.96 -19.66
N THR A 386 -13.51 13.98 -19.44
CA THR A 386 -13.74 12.89 -20.39
C THR A 386 -14.38 13.41 -21.68
N VAL A 387 -15.39 14.28 -21.59
CA VAL A 387 -16.04 14.91 -22.76
C VAL A 387 -15.04 15.72 -23.58
N LYS A 388 -14.19 16.49 -22.91
CA LYS A 388 -13.14 17.27 -23.56
C LYS A 388 -12.19 16.38 -24.37
N LEU A 389 -11.74 15.26 -23.79
CA LEU A 389 -10.95 14.27 -24.51
C LEU A 389 -11.70 13.65 -25.69
N LEU A 390 -13.01 13.34 -25.55
CA LEU A 390 -13.79 12.73 -26.63
C LEU A 390 -14.05 13.70 -27.79
N LYS A 391 -14.26 14.99 -27.52
CA LYS A 391 -14.53 16.02 -28.52
C LYS A 391 -13.28 16.54 -29.22
N ASP A 392 -12.11 16.56 -28.57
CA ASP A 392 -10.86 17.08 -29.10
C ASP A 392 -9.85 15.94 -29.32
N TYR A 393 -9.69 15.55 -30.61
CA TYR A 393 -8.78 14.48 -31.00
C TYR A 393 -7.30 14.81 -30.72
N ASP A 394 -6.88 16.04 -31.03
CA ASP A 394 -5.47 16.44 -30.85
C ASP A 394 -5.09 16.51 -29.37
N TYR A 395 -5.98 17.06 -28.55
CA TYR A 395 -5.82 17.05 -27.10
C TYR A 395 -5.76 15.61 -26.56
N ARG A 396 -6.67 14.74 -26.98
CA ARG A 396 -6.72 13.33 -26.63
C ARG A 396 -5.42 12.61 -26.98
N ARG A 397 -4.92 12.82 -28.20
CA ARG A 397 -3.66 12.24 -28.67
C ARG A 397 -2.47 12.75 -27.90
N LYS A 398 -2.42 14.05 -27.59
CA LYS A 398 -1.37 14.64 -26.74
C LYS A 398 -1.34 13.99 -25.36
N MET A 399 -2.50 13.91 -24.70
CA MET A 399 -2.60 13.31 -23.35
C MET A 399 -2.26 11.81 -23.35
N GLY A 400 -2.65 11.07 -24.39
CA GLY A 400 -2.29 9.67 -24.53
C GLY A 400 -0.78 9.46 -24.68
N LYS A 401 -0.11 10.32 -25.44
CA LYS A 401 1.36 10.31 -25.57
C LYS A 401 2.05 10.62 -24.23
N GLU A 402 1.58 11.63 -23.50
CA GLU A 402 2.10 11.97 -22.17
C GLU A 402 1.89 10.82 -21.18
N ALA A 403 0.73 10.17 -21.24
CA ALA A 403 0.45 8.99 -20.41
C ALA A 403 1.45 7.86 -20.66
N LYS A 404 1.75 7.55 -21.92
CA LYS A 404 2.70 6.51 -22.29
C LYS A 404 4.13 6.86 -21.86
N LEU A 405 4.60 8.07 -22.17
CA LEU A 405 5.92 8.56 -21.80
C LEU A 405 6.16 8.55 -20.29
N SER A 406 5.10 8.76 -19.50
CA SER A 406 5.19 8.75 -18.04
C SER A 406 5.62 7.40 -17.46
N LEU A 407 5.56 6.32 -18.22
CA LEU A 407 5.96 4.98 -17.81
C LEU A 407 7.45 4.70 -17.94
N GLU A 408 8.20 5.51 -18.71
CA GLU A 408 9.62 5.28 -18.97
C GLU A 408 10.49 5.32 -17.69
N GLN A 409 10.10 6.14 -16.71
CA GLN A 409 10.83 6.29 -15.44
C GLN A 409 10.70 5.08 -14.50
N PHE A 410 9.80 4.12 -14.78
CA PHE A 410 9.51 2.96 -13.92
C PHE A 410 9.48 1.67 -14.76
N ASN A 411 10.47 1.48 -15.63
CA ASN A 411 10.52 0.28 -16.47
C ASN A 411 10.92 -0.97 -15.67
N ASN A 412 10.60 -2.14 -16.23
CA ASN A 412 10.86 -3.42 -15.58
C ASN A 412 12.36 -3.70 -15.35
N ALA A 413 13.24 -3.17 -16.19
CA ALA A 413 14.69 -3.34 -16.04
C ALA A 413 15.21 -2.60 -14.80
N GLU A 414 14.73 -1.37 -14.54
CA GLU A 414 15.09 -0.64 -13.33
C GLU A 414 14.49 -1.30 -12.07
N THR A 415 13.28 -1.83 -12.17
CA THR A 415 12.65 -2.59 -11.08
C THR A 415 13.47 -3.85 -10.77
N GLU A 416 13.91 -4.59 -11.78
CA GLU A 416 14.74 -5.80 -11.60
C GLU A 416 16.08 -5.47 -10.96
N LYS A 417 16.74 -4.38 -11.36
CA LYS A 417 18.00 -3.93 -10.72
C LYS A 417 17.82 -3.63 -9.22
N LEU A 418 16.67 -3.07 -8.81
CA LEU A 418 16.38 -2.84 -7.40
C LEU A 418 16.23 -4.18 -6.64
N TRP A 419 15.58 -5.15 -7.24
CA TRP A 419 15.47 -6.49 -6.67
C TRP A 419 16.82 -7.20 -6.57
N GLU A 420 17.65 -7.12 -7.62
CA GLU A 420 19.01 -7.67 -7.62
C GLU A 420 19.86 -7.06 -6.50
N LYS A 421 19.83 -5.72 -6.38
CA LYS A 421 20.50 -5.01 -5.27
C LYS A 421 19.97 -5.45 -3.91
N LEU A 422 18.65 -5.66 -3.77
CA LEU A 422 18.06 -6.16 -2.54
C LEU A 422 18.60 -7.55 -2.18
N PHE A 423 18.58 -8.51 -3.12
CA PHE A 423 19.09 -9.85 -2.89
C PHE A 423 20.56 -9.83 -2.49
N ILE A 424 21.40 -9.13 -3.25
CA ILE A 424 22.84 -9.01 -2.96
C ILE A 424 23.07 -8.33 -1.60
N SER A 425 22.34 -7.26 -1.27
CA SER A 425 22.52 -6.55 -0.01
C SER A 425 22.12 -7.40 1.19
N LEU A 426 21.07 -8.21 1.09
CA LEU A 426 20.68 -9.14 2.15
C LEU A 426 21.73 -10.24 2.37
N LEU A 427 22.32 -10.78 1.28
CA LEU A 427 23.41 -11.74 1.36
C LEU A 427 24.67 -11.15 1.98
N LYS A 428 25.01 -9.88 1.66
CA LYS A 428 26.16 -9.17 2.24
C LYS A 428 25.97 -8.77 3.70
N GLY A 429 24.74 -8.63 4.16
CA GLY A 429 24.40 -8.34 5.54
C GLY A 429 23.75 -6.96 5.77
N LYS A 430 23.42 -6.70 7.05
CA LYS A 430 22.59 -5.55 7.45
C LYS A 430 23.15 -4.18 7.04
N LYS A 431 24.45 -4.00 7.05
CA LYS A 431 25.09 -2.74 6.63
C LYS A 431 24.75 -2.41 5.18
N TYR A 432 24.95 -3.35 4.27
CA TYR A 432 24.66 -3.17 2.83
C TYR A 432 23.17 -2.97 2.56
N TYR A 433 22.32 -3.62 3.35
CA TYR A 433 20.87 -3.41 3.24
C TYR A 433 20.47 -1.99 3.65
N ARG A 434 21.06 -1.43 4.71
CA ARG A 434 20.81 -0.03 5.11
C ARG A 434 21.34 0.97 4.08
N GLU A 435 22.49 0.70 3.47
CA GLU A 435 23.02 1.51 2.37
C GLU A 435 22.04 1.53 1.18
N LEU A 436 21.48 0.37 0.82
CA LEU A 436 20.45 0.28 -0.22
C LEU A 436 19.18 1.03 0.16
N GLN A 437 18.70 0.90 1.40
CA GLN A 437 17.53 1.65 1.88
C GLN A 437 17.77 3.17 1.69
N LYS A 438 18.93 3.67 2.04
CA LYS A 438 19.31 5.08 1.91
C LYS A 438 19.35 5.52 0.43
N GLU A 439 19.96 4.71 -0.45
CA GLU A 439 19.98 4.97 -1.90
C GLU A 439 18.56 5.09 -2.47
N VAL A 440 17.67 4.16 -2.09
CA VAL A 440 16.28 4.16 -2.54
C VAL A 440 15.52 5.38 -2.01
N GLU A 441 15.76 5.78 -0.77
CA GLU A 441 15.19 6.99 -0.19
C GLU A 441 15.64 8.24 -0.95
N GLU A 442 16.93 8.44 -1.12
CA GLU A 442 17.47 9.60 -1.83
C GLU A 442 16.92 9.71 -3.25
N LYS A 443 16.68 8.59 -3.92
CA LYS A 443 16.16 8.57 -5.28
C LYS A 443 14.66 8.83 -5.39
N TYR A 444 13.87 8.31 -4.47
CA TYR A 444 12.42 8.23 -4.63
C TYR A 444 11.62 8.97 -3.55
N TYR A 445 12.25 9.34 -2.44
CA TYR A 445 11.52 9.86 -1.29
C TYR A 445 11.57 11.40 -1.23
N ASP A 446 10.39 11.99 -1.15
CA ASP A 446 10.17 13.41 -0.92
C ASP A 446 9.17 13.53 0.25
N GLU A 447 9.68 13.87 1.43
CA GLU A 447 8.89 13.92 2.66
C GLU A 447 7.74 14.93 2.58
N ASP A 448 7.99 16.09 2.01
CA ASP A 448 6.98 17.15 1.93
C ASP A 448 5.84 16.76 1.00
N LYS A 449 6.14 16.19 -0.16
CA LYS A 449 5.12 15.65 -1.07
C LYS A 449 4.38 14.47 -0.47
N ALA A 450 5.07 13.56 0.22
CA ALA A 450 4.42 12.43 0.89
C ALA A 450 3.47 12.92 1.98
N ARG A 451 3.87 13.91 2.77
CA ARG A 451 3.02 14.56 3.79
C ARG A 451 1.79 15.22 3.18
N GLN A 452 1.96 16.03 2.13
CA GLN A 452 0.86 16.69 1.43
C GLN A 452 -0.16 15.69 0.87
N ARG A 453 0.31 14.60 0.25
CA ARG A 453 -0.56 13.52 -0.25
C ARG A 453 -1.29 12.83 0.88
N PHE A 454 -0.59 12.54 1.98
CA PHE A 454 -1.20 11.94 3.17
C PHE A 454 -2.31 12.82 3.74
N GLU A 455 -2.06 14.13 3.91
CA GLU A 455 -3.05 15.09 4.39
C GLU A 455 -4.25 15.24 3.45
N LYS A 456 -3.99 15.31 2.13
CA LYS A 456 -5.06 15.32 1.13
C LYS A 456 -5.91 14.06 1.25
N ARG A 457 -5.26 12.91 1.28
CA ARG A 457 -5.93 11.62 1.40
C ARG A 457 -6.78 11.52 2.65
N PHE A 458 -6.26 11.98 3.78
CA PHE A 458 -6.99 12.02 5.04
C PHE A 458 -8.26 12.90 4.95
N ARG A 459 -8.17 14.07 4.31
CA ARG A 459 -9.34 14.94 4.07
C ARG A 459 -10.38 14.26 3.18
N ASP A 460 -9.95 13.59 2.11
CA ASP A 460 -10.85 12.88 1.19
C ASP A 460 -11.58 11.73 1.88
N LEU A 461 -10.89 11.01 2.76
CA LEU A 461 -11.47 9.95 3.57
C LEU A 461 -12.50 10.46 4.56
N ASN A 462 -12.24 11.59 5.19
CA ASN A 462 -13.23 12.23 6.08
C ASN A 462 -14.49 12.68 5.33
N ARG A 463 -14.39 13.05 4.04
CA ARG A 463 -15.56 13.33 3.19
C ARG A 463 -16.35 12.07 2.87
N LEU A 464 -15.66 10.96 2.59
CA LEU A 464 -16.27 9.67 2.24
C LEU A 464 -17.03 9.05 3.40
N TYR A 465 -16.46 9.15 4.60
CA TYR A 465 -16.97 8.49 5.79
C TYR A 465 -17.33 9.53 6.84
N LYS A 466 -18.57 10.00 6.80
CA LYS A 466 -19.13 11.01 7.74
C LYS A 466 -18.88 10.71 9.24
N ASN A 467 -18.48 9.49 9.58
CA ASN A 467 -18.22 9.02 10.94
C ASN A 467 -16.73 8.71 11.20
N PHE A 468 -15.81 9.22 10.39
CA PHE A 468 -14.37 9.04 10.61
C PHE A 468 -13.83 9.98 11.72
N THR A 469 -14.70 10.32 12.68
CA THR A 469 -14.42 11.28 13.77
C THR A 469 -13.54 10.72 14.88
N CYS A 470 -13.14 9.44 14.81
CA CYS A 470 -12.30 8.83 15.86
C CYS A 470 -10.84 9.27 15.81
N TYR A 471 -10.39 9.86 14.68
CA TYR A 471 -9.02 10.28 14.49
C TYR A 471 -8.97 11.67 13.89
N THR A 472 -8.08 12.52 14.42
CA THR A 472 -7.79 13.83 13.87
C THR A 472 -6.56 13.78 12.98
N LEU A 473 -6.36 14.77 12.11
CA LEU A 473 -5.13 14.90 11.32
C LEU A 473 -3.89 14.94 12.24
N ASN A 474 -3.99 15.58 13.40
CA ASN A 474 -2.92 15.65 14.39
C ASN A 474 -2.53 14.28 14.96
N ASP A 475 -3.47 13.32 15.04
CA ASP A 475 -3.18 11.96 15.50
C ASP A 475 -2.24 11.24 14.54
N PHE A 476 -2.25 11.58 13.25
CA PHE A 476 -1.40 10.99 12.22
C PHE A 476 -0.14 11.81 11.93
N THR A 477 -0.15 13.11 12.13
CA THR A 477 1.04 13.95 11.96
C THR A 477 1.98 13.86 13.16
N ASN A 478 1.44 13.51 14.34
CA ASN A 478 2.23 13.24 15.53
C ASN A 478 2.39 11.71 15.71
N PHE A 479 3.29 11.12 14.92
CA PHE A 479 3.49 9.67 14.83
C PHE A 479 3.84 8.98 16.16
N ASN A 480 4.36 9.70 17.15
CA ASN A 480 4.55 9.17 18.51
C ASN A 480 3.22 8.87 19.20
N TYR A 481 2.15 9.58 18.82
CA TYR A 481 0.80 9.37 19.37
C TYR A 481 0.12 8.17 18.74
N VAL A 482 0.36 7.89 17.45
CA VAL A 482 -0.24 6.74 16.73
C VAL A 482 0.06 5.40 17.42
N ARG A 483 1.20 5.26 18.10
CA ARG A 483 1.54 4.06 18.88
C ARG A 483 0.57 3.76 20.03
N ASN A 484 -0.18 4.75 20.49
CA ASN A 484 -1.06 4.66 21.67
C ASN A 484 -2.55 4.79 21.33
N ILE A 485 -2.91 4.90 20.04
CA ILE A 485 -4.31 5.03 19.62
C ILE A 485 -5.08 3.75 19.92
N GLN A 486 -6.11 3.85 20.73
CA GLN A 486 -7.09 2.78 20.95
C GLN A 486 -7.96 2.64 19.68
N PRO A 487 -8.37 1.43 19.30
CA PRO A 487 -9.31 1.26 18.19
C PRO A 487 -10.60 2.02 18.49
N CYS A 488 -11.17 2.65 17.44
CA CYS A 488 -12.50 3.24 17.55
C CYS A 488 -13.47 2.24 18.17
N PRO A 489 -14.27 2.63 19.17
CA PRO A 489 -15.34 1.77 19.68
C PRO A 489 -16.21 1.38 18.47
N ASN A 490 -16.46 0.07 18.32
CA ASN A 490 -17.31 -0.44 17.26
C ASN A 490 -18.70 0.19 17.39
N ASN A 491 -18.97 1.23 16.64
CA ASN A 491 -20.34 1.63 16.35
C ASN A 491 -20.92 0.59 15.39
N ASN A 492 -21.30 -0.56 15.94
CA ASN A 492 -22.06 -1.60 15.27
C ASN A 492 -23.51 -1.15 15.07
N THR A 493 -23.72 -0.03 14.38
CA THR A 493 -25.05 0.33 13.91
C THR A 493 -24.89 1.00 12.54
N GLU A 494 -25.39 0.32 11.53
CA GLU A 494 -25.77 0.87 10.22
C GLU A 494 -24.65 1.18 9.22
N ASN A 495 -23.92 0.15 8.75
CA ASN A 495 -23.37 0.14 7.40
C ASN A 495 -23.84 -1.11 6.64
N LYS A 496 -25.14 -1.23 6.47
CA LYS A 496 -25.77 -1.93 5.35
C LYS A 496 -26.06 -0.86 4.33
N THR A 497 -25.53 -1.00 3.12
CA THR A 497 -25.65 -0.18 1.91
C THR A 497 -24.51 0.83 1.67
N LEU A 498 -23.44 0.30 1.10
CA LEU A 498 -22.77 0.89 -0.07
C LEU A 498 -22.32 -0.25 -0.98
#